data_d148e47cbaa9d47d4fe248d3a2cab564
#
_entry.id   d148e47cbaa9d47d4fe248d3a2cab564
#
_cell.length_a   1.000
_cell.length_b   1.000
_cell.length_c   1.000
_cell.angle_alpha   90.00
_cell.angle_beta   90.00
_cell.angle_gamma   90.00
#
_symmetry.space_group_name_H-M   'P 1'
#
loop_
_entity.id
_entity.type
_entity.pdbx_description
1 polymer ?
#
loop_
_entity_poly.entity_id
_entity_poly.type
_entity_poly.pdbx_seq_one_letter_code
_entity_poly.pdbx_strand_id
1 'polypeptide(L)'
;MGPEQLQRFKLPTIMHIARDLTVMESLRSLRCPAYVLAHKTSVTELGPVIDANIAAIHDKGRRLLSCLTDGMTADQWLYAYCRQEGIHTHDPFRISVTQRNFLHLSGWLVDEGQVALHHDLCVSRYSKV
;
A
#
# COMPACT_ATOMS: atom_id res chain seq x y z
N MET A 1 3.53 -4.04 11.19
CA MET A 1 3.01 -2.84 11.91
C MET A 1 1.95 -3.26 12.91
N GLY A 2 1.85 -2.56 14.03
CA GLY A 2 0.77 -2.74 14.99
C GLY A 2 -0.57 -2.19 14.46
N PRO A 3 -1.71 -2.59 15.09
CA PRO A 3 -3.06 -2.24 14.60
C PRO A 3 -3.30 -0.73 14.43
N GLU A 4 -2.85 0.09 15.37
CA GLU A 4 -3.00 1.55 15.30
C GLU A 4 -2.30 2.16 14.09
N GLN A 5 -1.14 1.63 13.75
CA GLN A 5 -0.36 2.11 12.60
C GLN A 5 -0.98 1.69 11.27
N LEU A 6 -1.57 0.49 11.20
CA LEU A 6 -2.26 0.01 10.01
C LEU A 6 -3.45 0.91 9.66
N GLN A 7 -4.13 1.47 10.66
CA GLN A 7 -5.24 2.42 10.45
C GLN A 7 -4.73 3.83 10.11
N ARG A 8 -3.64 4.26 10.72
CA ARG A 8 -3.08 5.61 10.54
C ARG A 8 -2.53 5.86 9.13
N PHE A 9 -1.81 4.88 8.58
CA PHE A 9 -1.20 5.03 7.27
C PHE A 9 -2.15 4.60 6.16
N LYS A 10 -2.66 5.55 5.39
CA LYS A 10 -3.60 5.34 4.29
C LYS A 10 -2.96 4.70 3.06
N LEU A 11 -1.66 4.84 2.91
CA LEU A 11 -0.84 4.15 1.92
C LEU A 11 0.25 3.34 2.63
N PRO A 12 0.59 2.12 2.16
CA PRO A 12 1.67 1.34 2.76
C PRO A 12 3.01 2.02 2.51
N THR A 13 3.85 2.07 3.53
CA THR A 13 5.22 2.59 3.43
C THR A 13 6.21 1.50 2.99
N ILE A 14 5.78 0.65 2.08
CA ILE A 14 6.50 -0.53 1.61
C ILE A 14 6.99 -0.26 0.18
N MET A 15 8.26 -0.57 -0.09
CA MET A 15 8.87 -0.34 -1.40
C MET A 15 8.63 -1.50 -2.39
N HIS A 16 8.56 -2.73 -1.90
CA HIS A 16 8.37 -3.94 -2.70
C HIS A 16 7.26 -4.81 -2.12
N ILE A 17 6.03 -4.46 -2.43
CA ILE A 17 4.85 -5.07 -1.79
C ILE A 17 4.81 -6.59 -1.98
N ALA A 18 5.01 -7.11 -3.19
CA ALA A 18 5.00 -8.54 -3.46
C ALA A 18 6.06 -9.29 -2.64
N ARG A 19 7.28 -8.74 -2.55
CA ARG A 19 8.37 -9.32 -1.75
C ARG A 19 8.04 -9.30 -0.27
N ASP A 20 7.51 -8.20 0.24
CA ASP A 20 7.19 -8.06 1.66
C ASP A 20 6.03 -8.97 2.06
N LEU A 21 5.03 -9.17 1.20
CA LEU A 21 3.99 -10.18 1.40
C LEU A 21 4.58 -11.59 1.52
N THR A 22 5.51 -11.95 0.64
CA THR A 22 6.21 -13.24 0.69
C THR A 22 7.02 -13.39 1.98
N VAL A 23 7.75 -12.35 2.39
CA VAL A 23 8.52 -12.35 3.64
C VAL A 23 7.59 -12.48 4.85
N MET A 24 6.48 -11.75 4.90
CA MET A 24 5.50 -11.88 5.99
C MET A 24 4.98 -13.31 6.12
N GLU A 25 4.65 -13.96 5.01
CA GLU A 25 4.22 -15.36 5.02
C GLU A 25 5.32 -16.30 5.55
N SER A 26 6.58 -16.07 5.18
CA SER A 26 7.70 -16.90 5.66
C SER A 26 7.92 -16.79 7.17
N LEU A 27 7.53 -15.67 7.79
CA LEU A 27 7.65 -15.47 9.24
C LEU A 27 6.64 -16.31 10.05
N ARG A 28 5.62 -16.89 9.43
CA ARG A 28 4.62 -17.72 10.12
C ARG A 28 5.23 -18.94 10.81
N SER A 29 6.31 -19.46 10.29
CA SER A 29 7.01 -20.61 10.87
C SER A 29 7.97 -20.26 12.01
N LEU A 30 8.24 -18.97 12.23
CA LEU A 30 9.16 -18.52 13.27
C LEU A 30 8.54 -18.78 14.65
N ARG A 31 9.34 -19.35 15.56
CA ARG A 31 8.94 -19.65 16.94
C ARG A 31 9.87 -18.98 17.93
N CYS A 32 9.34 -18.00 18.64
CA CYS A 32 10.03 -17.28 19.71
C CYS A 32 9.09 -17.07 20.90
N PRO A 33 9.62 -16.93 22.13
CA PRO A 33 8.78 -16.64 23.30
C PRO A 33 8.02 -15.31 23.20
N ALA A 34 8.61 -14.33 22.53
CA ALA A 34 7.99 -13.02 22.25
C ALA A 34 8.61 -12.41 21.01
N TYR A 35 7.86 -11.51 20.36
CA TYR A 35 8.27 -10.77 19.17
C TYR A 35 8.16 -9.28 19.45
N VAL A 36 9.19 -8.53 19.12
CA VAL A 36 9.19 -7.07 19.21
C VAL A 36 8.91 -6.51 17.81
N LEU A 37 7.84 -5.77 17.70
CA LEU A 37 7.48 -5.06 16.47
C LEU A 37 8.10 -3.67 16.46
N ALA A 38 8.32 -3.12 15.28
CA ALA A 38 8.71 -1.72 15.15
C ALA A 38 7.73 -0.82 15.92
N HIS A 39 8.24 0.28 16.50
CA HIS A 39 7.48 1.23 17.31
C HIS A 39 7.03 0.72 18.68
N LYS A 40 7.85 -0.13 19.31
CA LYS A 40 7.75 -0.53 20.72
C LYS A 40 6.54 -1.39 21.11
N THR A 41 5.95 -2.09 20.17
CA THR A 41 4.90 -3.08 20.44
C THR A 41 5.52 -4.46 20.55
N SER A 42 5.14 -5.25 21.56
CA SER A 42 5.51 -6.65 21.68
C SER A 42 4.28 -7.55 21.63
N VAL A 43 4.44 -8.73 21.04
CA VAL A 43 3.38 -9.72 20.93
C VAL A 43 3.94 -11.12 21.22
N THR A 44 3.11 -12.02 21.70
CA THR A 44 3.45 -13.43 21.93
C THR A 44 3.13 -14.32 20.72
N GLU A 45 2.21 -13.85 19.86
CA GLU A 45 1.79 -14.55 18.66
C GLU A 45 1.97 -13.65 17.43
N LEU A 46 2.70 -14.14 16.43
CA LEU A 46 2.99 -13.38 15.22
C LEU A 46 1.91 -13.56 14.14
N GLY A 47 1.22 -14.70 14.12
CA GLY A 47 0.20 -15.01 13.10
C GLY A 47 -0.85 -13.93 12.93
N PRO A 48 -1.57 -13.49 13.97
CA PRO A 48 -2.57 -12.44 13.87
C PRO A 48 -2.01 -11.11 13.36
N VAL A 49 -0.76 -10.79 13.70
CA VAL A 49 -0.08 -9.57 13.21
C VAL A 49 0.20 -9.67 11.72
N ILE A 50 0.68 -10.82 11.25
CA ILE A 50 0.91 -11.09 9.82
C ILE A 50 -0.40 -10.96 9.07
N ASP A 51 -1.46 -11.62 9.52
CA ASP A 51 -2.78 -11.59 8.87
C ASP A 51 -3.31 -10.15 8.76
N ALA A 52 -3.22 -9.37 9.83
CA ALA A 52 -3.67 -7.98 9.83
C ALA A 52 -2.86 -7.10 8.86
N ASN A 53 -1.56 -7.29 8.77
CA ASN A 53 -0.71 -6.53 7.84
C ASN A 53 -0.99 -6.90 6.37
N ILE A 54 -1.11 -8.18 6.06
CA ILE A 54 -1.46 -8.65 4.71
C ILE A 54 -2.83 -8.13 4.30
N ALA A 55 -3.84 -8.29 5.17
CA ALA A 55 -5.19 -7.80 4.92
C ALA A 55 -5.22 -6.28 4.68
N ALA A 56 -4.44 -5.51 5.45
CA ALA A 56 -4.36 -4.06 5.30
C ALA A 56 -3.75 -3.64 3.95
N ILE A 57 -2.73 -4.35 3.45
CA ILE A 57 -2.14 -4.08 2.14
C ILE A 57 -3.17 -4.32 1.03
N HIS A 58 -3.85 -5.47 1.06
CA HIS A 58 -4.88 -5.79 0.08
C HIS A 58 -6.08 -4.83 0.15
N ASP A 59 -6.49 -4.42 1.35
CA ASP A 59 -7.56 -3.43 1.51
C ASP A 59 -7.20 -2.08 0.90
N LYS A 60 -6.00 -1.59 1.15
CA LYS A 60 -5.50 -0.34 0.55
C LYS A 60 -5.40 -0.44 -0.97
N GLY A 61 -4.98 -1.59 -1.50
CA GLY A 61 -5.00 -1.86 -2.94
C GLY A 61 -6.42 -1.79 -3.52
N ARG A 62 -7.40 -2.43 -2.89
CA ARG A 62 -8.82 -2.36 -3.32
C ARG A 62 -9.36 -0.93 -3.28
N ARG A 63 -9.05 -0.16 -2.22
CA ARG A 63 -9.46 1.24 -2.10
C ARG A 63 -8.84 2.12 -3.18
N LEU A 64 -7.55 1.93 -3.46
CA LEU A 64 -6.88 2.64 -4.54
C LEU A 64 -7.51 2.29 -5.89
N LEU A 65 -7.76 1.01 -6.15
CA LEU A 65 -8.40 0.54 -7.37
C LEU A 65 -9.83 1.10 -7.54
N SER A 66 -10.57 1.25 -6.45
CA SER A 66 -11.94 1.80 -6.50
C SER A 66 -12.00 3.24 -7.01
N CYS A 67 -10.93 4.01 -6.81
CA CYS A 67 -10.83 5.40 -7.30
C CYS A 67 -10.37 5.52 -8.75
N LEU A 68 -9.92 4.42 -9.37
CA LEU A 68 -9.42 4.45 -10.74
C LEU A 68 -10.58 4.52 -11.71
N THR A 69 -10.55 5.53 -12.58
CA THR A 69 -11.36 5.62 -13.79
C THR A 69 -10.45 5.44 -15.01
N ASP A 70 -10.91 4.73 -16.00
CA ASP A 70 -10.10 4.40 -17.18
C ASP A 70 -9.51 5.64 -17.86
N GLY A 71 -8.23 5.56 -18.17
CA GLY A 71 -7.47 6.62 -18.80
C GLY A 71 -6.93 7.69 -17.88
N MET A 72 -7.05 7.54 -16.56
CA MET A 72 -6.42 8.46 -15.60
C MET A 72 -4.90 8.45 -15.70
N THR A 73 -4.29 9.64 -15.54
CA THR A 73 -2.85 9.75 -15.24
C THR A 73 -2.60 9.41 -13.77
N ALA A 74 -1.33 9.19 -13.40
CA ALA A 74 -0.95 8.95 -12.01
C ALA A 74 -1.41 10.08 -11.08
N ASP A 75 -1.24 11.32 -11.48
CA ASP A 75 -1.66 12.49 -10.66
C ASP A 75 -3.18 12.56 -10.48
N GLN A 76 -3.94 12.28 -11.52
CA GLN A 76 -5.42 12.24 -11.43
C GLN A 76 -5.88 11.13 -10.49
N TRP A 77 -5.28 9.96 -10.59
CA TRP A 77 -5.60 8.80 -9.75
C TRP A 77 -5.21 9.04 -8.28
N LEU A 78 -3.99 9.55 -8.04
CA LEU A 78 -3.56 9.93 -6.70
C LEU A 78 -4.47 10.99 -6.08
N TYR A 79 -4.86 12.01 -6.85
CA TYR A 79 -5.77 13.05 -6.38
C TYR A 79 -7.13 12.46 -5.97
N ALA A 80 -7.70 11.58 -6.78
CA ALA A 80 -8.97 10.91 -6.47
C ALA A 80 -8.86 10.09 -5.17
N TYR A 81 -7.75 9.36 -5.00
CA TYR A 81 -7.49 8.59 -3.79
C TYR A 81 -7.33 9.48 -2.55
N CYS A 82 -6.56 10.54 -2.65
CA CYS A 82 -6.38 11.49 -1.55
C CYS A 82 -7.72 12.10 -1.11
N ARG A 83 -8.58 12.44 -2.06
CA ARG A 83 -9.93 12.92 -1.73
C ARG A 83 -10.77 11.88 -1.01
N GLN A 84 -10.77 10.64 -1.49
CA GLN A 84 -11.52 9.55 -0.87
C GLN A 84 -11.06 9.26 0.55
N GLU A 85 -9.75 9.23 0.78
CA GLU A 85 -9.15 8.87 2.08
C GLU A 85 -8.97 10.06 3.03
N GLY A 86 -9.33 11.27 2.61
CA GLY A 86 -9.16 12.48 3.42
C GLY A 86 -7.70 12.82 3.67
N ILE A 87 -6.81 12.56 2.71
CA ILE A 87 -5.39 12.89 2.83
C ILE A 87 -5.21 14.35 2.41
N HIS A 88 -4.90 15.20 3.39
CA HIS A 88 -4.61 16.62 3.18
C HIS A 88 -3.26 16.96 3.80
N THR A 89 -2.37 17.53 3.02
CA THR A 89 -1.09 18.04 3.53
C THR A 89 -0.54 19.13 2.61
N HIS A 90 0.12 20.11 3.22
CA HIS A 90 0.88 21.14 2.53
C HIS A 90 2.40 20.99 2.79
N ASP A 91 2.78 19.97 3.55
CA ASP A 91 4.19 19.66 3.83
C ASP A 91 4.82 18.95 2.63
N PRO A 92 5.84 19.55 1.98
CA PRO A 92 6.50 18.97 0.81
C PRO A 92 7.05 17.56 1.05
N PHE A 93 7.56 17.28 2.25
CA PHE A 93 8.06 15.95 2.60
C PHE A 93 6.93 14.91 2.60
N ARG A 94 5.80 15.23 3.23
CA ARG A 94 4.63 14.33 3.27
C ARG A 94 4.03 14.13 1.88
N ILE A 95 4.01 15.17 1.04
CA ILE A 95 3.60 15.07 -0.36
C ILE A 95 4.48 14.05 -1.08
N SER A 96 5.79 14.18 -0.99
CA SER A 96 6.76 13.28 -1.64
C SER A 96 6.61 11.83 -1.16
N VAL A 97 6.42 11.62 0.15
CA VAL A 97 6.19 10.29 0.73
C VAL A 97 4.88 9.68 0.20
N THR A 98 3.81 10.47 0.14
CA THR A 98 2.52 10.03 -0.38
C THR A 98 2.61 9.63 -1.86
N GLN A 99 3.26 10.44 -2.69
CA GLN A 99 3.50 10.15 -4.10
C GLN A 99 4.30 8.86 -4.29
N ARG A 100 5.39 8.69 -3.54
CA ARG A 100 6.22 7.48 -3.58
C ARG A 100 5.40 6.23 -3.20
N ASN A 101 4.69 6.30 -2.09
CA ASN A 101 3.90 5.16 -1.61
C ASN A 101 2.76 4.80 -2.58
N PHE A 102 2.16 5.81 -3.20
CA PHE A 102 1.19 5.61 -4.29
C PHE A 102 1.81 4.86 -5.47
N LEU A 103 3.01 5.26 -5.92
CA LEU A 103 3.68 4.61 -7.05
C LEU A 103 4.00 3.14 -6.74
N HIS A 104 4.40 2.80 -5.52
CA HIS A 104 4.65 1.42 -5.14
C HIS A 104 3.36 0.58 -5.11
N LEU A 105 2.28 1.12 -4.57
CA LEU A 105 1.00 0.41 -4.51
C LEU A 105 0.35 0.27 -5.89
N SER A 106 0.37 1.32 -6.71
CA SER A 106 -0.16 1.28 -8.07
C SER A 106 0.65 0.37 -8.99
N GLY A 107 1.99 0.39 -8.86
CA GLY A 107 2.87 -0.53 -9.57
C GLY A 107 2.60 -2.00 -9.23
N TRP A 108 2.40 -2.30 -7.95
CA TRP A 108 2.01 -3.65 -7.54
C TRP A 108 0.67 -4.09 -8.16
N LEU A 109 -0.33 -3.21 -8.22
CA LEU A 109 -1.61 -3.52 -8.89
C LEU A 109 -1.45 -3.78 -10.40
N VAL A 110 -0.50 -3.11 -11.06
CA VAL A 110 -0.13 -3.40 -12.46
C VAL A 110 0.52 -4.77 -12.56
N ASP A 111 1.50 -5.08 -11.70
CA ASP A 111 2.20 -6.37 -11.69
C ASP A 111 1.26 -7.55 -11.39
N GLU A 112 0.23 -7.33 -10.57
CA GLU A 112 -0.82 -8.31 -10.28
C GLU A 112 -1.89 -8.42 -11.40
N GLY A 113 -1.76 -7.66 -12.48
CA GLY A 113 -2.68 -7.69 -13.61
C GLY A 113 -4.07 -7.08 -13.34
N GLN A 114 -4.22 -6.31 -12.25
CA GLN A 114 -5.48 -5.64 -11.92
C GLN A 114 -5.63 -4.27 -12.59
N VAL A 115 -4.53 -3.70 -13.04
CA VAL A 115 -4.47 -2.41 -13.71
C VAL A 115 -3.65 -2.54 -14.99
N ALA A 116 -4.20 -2.05 -16.10
CA ALA A 116 -3.49 -1.91 -17.36
C ALA A 116 -2.81 -0.54 -17.40
N LEU A 117 -1.55 -0.53 -17.84
CA LEU A 117 -0.76 0.68 -18.05
C LEU A 117 -0.55 0.89 -19.56
N HIS A 118 -0.98 2.05 -20.03
CA HIS A 118 -0.80 2.47 -21.42
C HIS A 118 0.07 3.72 -21.48
N HIS A 119 0.91 3.80 -22.47
CA HIS A 119 1.72 4.99 -22.75
C HIS A 119 1.17 5.69 -23.99
N ASP A 120 0.82 6.97 -23.82
CA ASP A 120 0.39 7.86 -24.90
C ASP A 120 1.37 9.04 -24.96
N LEU A 121 2.21 9.06 -25.98
CA LEU A 121 3.37 9.94 -26.09
C LEU A 121 4.28 9.75 -24.85
N CYS A 122 4.44 10.77 -24.03
CA CYS A 122 5.22 10.73 -22.79
C CYS A 122 4.33 10.64 -21.52
N VAL A 123 3.05 10.33 -21.66
CA VAL A 123 2.10 10.26 -20.56
C VAL A 123 1.66 8.81 -20.34
N SER A 124 1.80 8.35 -19.10
CA SER A 124 1.27 7.05 -18.66
C SER A 124 -0.17 7.19 -18.22
N ARG A 125 -1.04 6.29 -18.69
CA ARG A 125 -2.46 6.22 -18.35
C ARG A 125 -2.80 4.85 -17.81
N TYR A 126 -3.64 4.83 -16.80
CA TYR A 126 -4.04 3.64 -16.07
C TYR A 126 -5.51 3.34 -16.32
N SER A 127 -5.85 2.07 -16.43
CA SER A 127 -7.22 1.59 -16.62
C SER A 127 -7.42 0.30 -15.84
N LYS A 128 -8.64 0.06 -15.37
CA LYS A 128 -8.98 -1.25 -14.78
C LYS A 128 -8.93 -2.34 -15.83
N VAL A 129 -8.46 -3.50 -15.41
CA VAL A 129 -8.52 -4.71 -16.23
C VAL A 129 -9.88 -5.37 -16.11
#